data_07dd558596c438aca7be1cbb4a530e6c
#
_entry.id   07dd558596c438aca7be1cbb4a530e6c
#
_cell.length_a   1.000
_cell.length_b   1.000
_cell.length_c   1.000
_cell.angle_alpha   90.00
_cell.angle_beta   90.00
_cell.angle_gamma   90.00
#
_symmetry.space_group_name_H-M   'P 1'
#
loop_
_entity.id
_entity.type
_entity.pdbx_description
1 polymer ?
#
loop_
_entity_poly.entity_id
_entity_poly.type
_entity_poly.pdbx_seq_one_letter_code
_entity_poly.pdbx_strand_id
1 'polypeptide(L)'
;MFFVYYMHLRCKFNCFCLKYKKMFVTLHTINEKYMITAEQLKDIKERTEALYRYLGIEQKLIEVEEEELRTQAPEFWDDAKAAEVQMKKVKDIRKWIDGYNEVKSAADELDLAFEYYKEELVSEEEVDKDYANALSLIEDLELKNMLRDEADGMDAVLKINSGAGGTESQDWAQMLMRMYQRWAEAHKYKVTISNYQDGDEAGIKTVTMEIEGDQAYGYLKGENGVHRLVRVSPYNAQGKRMTSFASVFVTPLVDDSIEITIDKSKLSWDTFRSSGAGGQNVNKVETGVRLRYQYVDPDTGEEEEILIENTETRKQQENRENALRLLRSQLYDRALKKRMEEQAKVEAGKKKIEWGSQIRSYVFDDRRVKDHRTNYQTSDVTGVMDGKIDDFIKAYLMANPEAENA
;
A
#
# COMPACT_ATOMS: atom_id res chain seq x y z
N MET A 1 2.41 -11.18 -49.07
CA MET A 1 1.08 -10.88 -48.58
C MET A 1 0.97 -10.95 -47.05
N PHE A 2 1.85 -11.63 -46.32
CA PHE A 2 1.88 -11.72 -44.86
C PHE A 2 2.51 -10.50 -44.12
N PHE A 3 3.35 -9.73 -44.80
CA PHE A 3 4.03 -8.58 -44.17
C PHE A 3 3.16 -7.31 -44.03
N VAL A 4 2.14 -7.15 -44.85
CA VAL A 4 1.21 -6.01 -44.79
C VAL A 4 0.17 -6.18 -43.68
N TYR A 5 -0.18 -7.42 -43.33
CA TYR A 5 -1.14 -7.71 -42.23
C TYR A 5 -0.54 -7.46 -40.84
N TYR A 6 0.78 -7.68 -40.69
CA TYR A 6 1.48 -7.45 -39.42
C TYR A 6 1.69 -5.96 -39.10
N MET A 7 1.87 -5.14 -40.11
CA MET A 7 1.98 -3.68 -39.95
C MET A 7 0.62 -3.03 -39.61
N HIS A 8 -0.49 -3.59 -40.10
CA HIS A 8 -1.83 -3.03 -39.82
C HIS A 8 -2.30 -3.32 -38.42
N LEU A 9 -1.94 -4.45 -37.81
CA LEU A 9 -2.19 -4.79 -36.41
C LEU A 9 -1.34 -3.96 -35.44
N ARG A 10 -0.07 -3.70 -35.77
CA ARG A 10 0.80 -2.84 -34.96
C ARG A 10 0.36 -1.37 -34.97
N CYS A 11 -0.22 -0.89 -36.07
CA CYS A 11 -0.75 0.47 -36.17
C CYS A 11 -2.04 0.63 -35.39
N LYS A 12 -2.92 -0.37 -35.31
CA LYS A 12 -4.15 -0.32 -34.49
C LYS A 12 -3.86 -0.41 -33.00
N PHE A 13 -2.87 -1.21 -32.58
CA PHE A 13 -2.46 -1.30 -31.17
C PHE A 13 -1.77 -0.02 -30.68
N ASN A 14 -0.91 0.59 -31.48
CA ASN A 14 -0.28 1.88 -31.15
C ASN A 14 -1.29 3.06 -31.18
N CYS A 15 -2.33 2.98 -32.00
CA CYS A 15 -3.39 3.99 -32.03
C CYS A 15 -4.31 3.89 -30.81
N PHE A 16 -4.54 2.68 -30.29
CA PHE A 16 -5.31 2.44 -29.06
C PHE A 16 -4.53 2.93 -27.81
N CYS A 17 -3.24 2.59 -27.70
CA CYS A 17 -2.37 3.11 -26.64
C CYS A 17 -2.17 4.65 -26.71
N LEU A 18 -2.10 5.23 -27.92
CA LEU A 18 -1.98 6.69 -28.08
C LEU A 18 -3.28 7.42 -27.74
N LYS A 19 -4.43 6.80 -27.97
CA LYS A 19 -5.73 7.37 -27.59
C LYS A 19 -5.93 7.38 -26.07
N TYR A 20 -5.53 6.31 -25.37
CA TYR A 20 -5.51 6.27 -23.91
C TYR A 20 -4.43 7.18 -23.31
N LYS A 21 -3.23 7.27 -23.92
CA LYS A 21 -2.17 8.15 -23.45
C LYS A 21 -2.52 9.64 -23.63
N LYS A 22 -3.27 10.01 -24.66
CA LYS A 22 -3.80 11.39 -24.83
C LYS A 22 -4.91 11.70 -23.84
N MET A 23 -5.76 10.75 -23.49
CA MET A 23 -6.85 10.96 -22.53
C MET A 23 -6.32 11.14 -21.08
N PHE A 24 -5.25 10.44 -20.68
CA PHE A 24 -4.63 10.60 -19.37
C PHE A 24 -3.79 11.88 -19.19
N VAL A 25 -3.17 12.39 -20.25
CA VAL A 25 -2.38 13.63 -20.19
C VAL A 25 -3.27 14.89 -20.22
N THR A 26 -4.51 14.78 -20.70
CA THR A 26 -5.44 15.91 -20.79
C THR A 26 -6.22 16.14 -19.50
N LEU A 27 -6.25 15.18 -18.57
CA LEU A 27 -6.99 15.29 -17.30
C LEU A 27 -6.24 16.02 -16.17
N HIS A 28 -4.95 16.35 -16.34
CA HIS A 28 -4.15 17.01 -15.27
C HIS A 28 -3.73 18.45 -15.56
N THR A 29 -4.12 19.01 -16.69
CA THR A 29 -3.87 20.43 -16.97
C THR A 29 -5.08 21.01 -17.69
N ILE A 30 -6.06 21.43 -16.94
CA ILE A 30 -6.89 22.60 -17.25
C ILE A 30 -8.02 22.56 -16.21
N ASN A 31 -7.95 23.46 -15.26
CA ASN A 31 -9.07 23.89 -14.44
C ASN A 31 -9.97 24.80 -15.32
N GLU A 32 -10.50 24.26 -16.40
CA GLU A 32 -11.53 24.88 -17.21
C GLU A 32 -12.85 24.15 -16.89
N LYS A 33 -13.82 24.94 -16.45
CA LYS A 33 -15.22 24.60 -16.22
C LYS A 33 -15.79 23.94 -17.49
N TYR A 34 -15.75 22.61 -17.56
CA TYR A 34 -16.47 21.87 -18.56
C TYR A 34 -17.50 20.98 -17.86
N MET A 35 -18.76 21.25 -18.16
CA MET A 35 -19.88 20.40 -17.86
C MET A 35 -19.62 18.97 -18.32
N ILE A 36 -20.03 17.99 -17.50
CA ILE A 36 -19.95 16.58 -17.88
C ILE A 36 -20.69 16.33 -19.20
N THR A 37 -20.05 15.49 -20.03
CA THR A 37 -20.61 15.05 -21.30
C THR A 37 -21.47 13.79 -21.10
N ALA A 38 -22.43 13.58 -21.98
CA ALA A 38 -23.21 12.33 -22.02
C ALA A 38 -22.31 11.07 -22.18
N GLU A 39 -21.10 11.23 -22.74
CA GLU A 39 -20.11 10.16 -22.91
C GLU A 39 -19.48 9.80 -21.57
N GLN A 40 -19.19 10.79 -20.71
CA GLN A 40 -18.68 10.58 -19.36
C GLN A 40 -19.73 9.91 -18.45
N LEU A 41 -20.98 10.32 -18.54
CA LEU A 41 -22.06 9.67 -17.81
C LEU A 41 -22.24 8.20 -18.24
N LYS A 42 -22.11 7.92 -19.52
CA LYS A 42 -22.16 6.56 -20.05
C LYS A 42 -20.97 5.72 -19.53
N ASP A 43 -19.77 6.29 -19.46
CA ASP A 43 -18.57 5.61 -18.91
C ASP A 43 -18.79 5.22 -17.44
N ILE A 44 -19.33 6.13 -16.62
CA ILE A 44 -19.68 5.85 -15.21
C ILE A 44 -20.63 4.64 -15.11
N LYS A 45 -21.69 4.62 -15.94
CA LYS A 45 -22.65 3.49 -15.93
C LYS A 45 -22.01 2.17 -16.37
N GLU A 46 -21.22 2.18 -17.44
CA GLU A 46 -20.53 1.00 -17.95
C GLU A 46 -19.54 0.43 -16.92
N ARG A 47 -18.80 1.30 -16.23
CA ARG A 47 -17.87 0.91 -15.16
C ARG A 47 -18.61 0.37 -13.93
N THR A 48 -19.74 0.97 -13.55
CA THR A 48 -20.56 0.48 -12.43
C THR A 48 -21.11 -0.93 -12.74
N GLU A 49 -21.59 -1.19 -13.96
CA GLU A 49 -22.04 -2.50 -14.38
C GLU A 49 -20.90 -3.52 -14.48
N ALA A 50 -19.72 -3.08 -14.90
CA ALA A 50 -18.55 -3.92 -14.93
C ALA A 50 -18.13 -4.34 -13.50
N LEU A 51 -18.13 -3.41 -12.55
CA LEU A 51 -17.86 -3.69 -11.13
C LEU A 51 -18.83 -4.72 -10.55
N TYR A 52 -20.14 -4.65 -10.85
CA TYR A 52 -21.11 -5.65 -10.42
C TYR A 52 -20.71 -7.07 -10.79
N ARG A 53 -20.27 -7.23 -12.04
CA ARG A 53 -19.85 -8.54 -12.59
C ARG A 53 -18.49 -8.98 -12.02
N TYR A 54 -17.50 -8.09 -11.97
CA TYR A 54 -16.16 -8.42 -11.49
C TYR A 54 -16.10 -8.73 -10.00
N LEU A 55 -16.91 -8.05 -9.20
CA LEU A 55 -17.02 -8.30 -7.77
C LEU A 55 -17.90 -9.53 -7.46
N GLY A 56 -18.65 -10.04 -8.44
CA GLY A 56 -19.58 -11.16 -8.22
C GLY A 56 -20.63 -10.83 -7.17
N ILE A 57 -21.22 -9.63 -7.21
CA ILE A 57 -22.14 -9.13 -6.19
C ILE A 57 -23.35 -10.05 -6.02
N GLU A 58 -23.87 -10.62 -7.10
CA GLU A 58 -24.99 -11.57 -7.06
C GLU A 58 -24.66 -12.80 -6.20
N GLN A 59 -23.46 -13.35 -6.37
CA GLN A 59 -23.00 -14.51 -5.57
C GLN A 59 -22.77 -14.13 -4.11
N LYS A 60 -22.21 -12.95 -3.87
CA LYS A 60 -21.95 -12.43 -2.52
C LYS A 60 -23.25 -12.16 -1.75
N LEU A 61 -24.32 -11.74 -2.42
CA LEU A 61 -25.63 -11.56 -1.81
C LEU A 61 -26.18 -12.91 -1.31
N ILE A 62 -26.05 -13.96 -2.10
CA ILE A 62 -26.48 -15.31 -1.70
C ILE A 62 -25.60 -15.82 -0.55
N GLU A 63 -24.28 -15.65 -0.66
CA GLU A 63 -23.33 -16.09 0.37
C GLU A 63 -23.58 -15.37 1.69
N VAL A 64 -23.81 -14.07 1.70
CA VAL A 64 -24.08 -13.33 2.93
C VAL A 64 -25.36 -13.79 3.61
N GLU A 65 -26.42 -14.07 2.83
CA GLU A 65 -27.67 -14.59 3.39
C GLU A 65 -27.47 -15.98 4.04
N GLU A 66 -26.71 -16.87 3.38
CA GLU A 66 -26.39 -18.19 3.94
C GLU A 66 -25.55 -18.10 5.23
N GLU A 67 -24.53 -17.24 5.23
CA GLU A 67 -23.64 -17.06 6.38
C GLU A 67 -24.37 -16.36 7.55
N GLU A 68 -25.30 -15.46 7.27
CA GLU A 68 -26.16 -14.83 8.28
C GLU A 68 -27.17 -15.81 8.88
N LEU A 69 -27.72 -16.71 8.09
CA LEU A 69 -28.59 -17.77 8.61
C LEU A 69 -27.84 -18.68 9.61
N ARG A 70 -26.54 -18.93 9.40
CA ARG A 70 -25.70 -19.67 10.34
C ARG A 70 -25.53 -18.93 11.67
N THR A 71 -25.46 -17.59 11.65
CA THR A 71 -25.34 -16.80 12.90
C THR A 71 -26.62 -16.81 13.76
N GLN A 72 -27.76 -17.18 13.18
CA GLN A 72 -29.05 -17.28 13.91
C GLN A 72 -29.26 -18.63 14.59
N ALA A 73 -28.34 -19.60 14.42
CA ALA A 73 -28.43 -20.88 15.10
C ALA A 73 -28.33 -20.71 16.63
N PRO A 74 -29.16 -21.43 17.43
CA PRO A 74 -29.17 -21.26 18.90
C PRO A 74 -27.83 -21.53 19.57
N GLU A 75 -27.01 -22.41 19.00
CA GLU A 75 -25.69 -22.84 19.52
C GLU A 75 -24.53 -21.98 19.00
N PHE A 76 -24.82 -20.95 18.17
CA PHE A 76 -23.80 -20.13 17.51
C PHE A 76 -22.86 -19.42 18.52
N TRP A 77 -23.41 -18.97 19.64
CA TRP A 77 -22.68 -18.20 20.64
C TRP A 77 -21.97 -19.05 21.69
N ASP A 78 -22.07 -20.39 21.63
CA ASP A 78 -21.42 -21.28 22.59
C ASP A 78 -19.90 -21.33 22.39
N ASP A 79 -19.41 -21.12 21.15
CA ASP A 79 -18.00 -20.96 20.84
C ASP A 79 -17.69 -19.52 20.37
N ALA A 80 -17.18 -18.71 21.30
CA ALA A 80 -16.90 -17.31 21.04
C ALA A 80 -15.87 -17.10 19.92
N LYS A 81 -14.87 -17.99 19.76
CA LYS A 81 -13.86 -17.88 18.69
C LYS A 81 -14.44 -18.20 17.32
N ALA A 82 -15.22 -19.28 17.23
CA ALA A 82 -15.89 -19.64 15.98
C ALA A 82 -16.90 -18.56 15.57
N ALA A 83 -17.63 -17.98 16.52
CA ALA A 83 -18.55 -16.89 16.28
C ALA A 83 -17.84 -15.62 15.77
N GLU A 84 -16.69 -15.26 16.34
CA GLU A 84 -15.87 -14.13 15.90
C GLU A 84 -15.39 -14.30 14.44
N VAL A 85 -14.86 -15.47 14.10
CA VAL A 85 -14.42 -15.79 12.74
C VAL A 85 -15.58 -15.68 11.75
N GLN A 86 -16.74 -16.23 12.11
CA GLN A 86 -17.95 -16.19 11.27
C GLN A 86 -18.45 -14.75 11.07
N MET A 87 -18.51 -13.98 12.14
CA MET A 87 -18.93 -12.57 12.06
C MET A 87 -17.96 -11.73 11.23
N LYS A 88 -16.66 -12.02 11.32
CA LYS A 88 -15.65 -11.38 10.48
C LYS A 88 -15.91 -11.71 9.00
N LYS A 89 -16.16 -12.96 8.66
CA LYS A 89 -16.51 -13.41 7.30
C LYS A 89 -17.73 -12.67 6.74
N VAL A 90 -18.82 -12.61 7.51
CA VAL A 90 -20.04 -11.89 7.11
C VAL A 90 -19.75 -10.40 6.88
N LYS A 91 -18.98 -9.79 7.77
CA LYS A 91 -18.58 -8.38 7.65
C LYS A 91 -17.75 -8.12 6.39
N ASP A 92 -16.81 -9.00 6.06
CA ASP A 92 -15.95 -8.87 4.90
C ASP A 92 -16.74 -9.00 3.59
N ILE A 93 -17.72 -9.91 3.53
CA ILE A 93 -18.61 -10.03 2.37
C ILE A 93 -19.52 -8.78 2.24
N ARG A 94 -20.14 -8.34 3.34
CA ARG A 94 -21.00 -7.14 3.36
C ARG A 94 -20.26 -5.89 2.91
N LYS A 95 -19.01 -5.72 3.27
CA LYS A 95 -18.17 -4.59 2.88
C LYS A 95 -18.13 -4.40 1.36
N TRP A 96 -18.05 -5.49 0.59
CA TRP A 96 -18.07 -5.43 -0.88
C TRP A 96 -19.43 -5.07 -1.42
N ILE A 97 -20.50 -5.61 -0.83
CA ILE A 97 -21.88 -5.33 -1.20
C ILE A 97 -22.22 -3.86 -0.91
N ASP A 98 -21.86 -3.38 0.29
CA ASP A 98 -22.12 -2.01 0.72
C ASP A 98 -21.33 -1.01 -0.13
N GLY A 99 -20.05 -1.28 -0.40
CA GLY A 99 -19.23 -0.45 -1.28
C GLY A 99 -19.78 -0.38 -2.71
N TYR A 100 -20.28 -1.50 -3.25
CA TYR A 100 -20.95 -1.48 -4.56
C TYR A 100 -22.27 -0.69 -4.53
N ASN A 101 -23.07 -0.86 -3.49
CA ASN A 101 -24.34 -0.13 -3.35
C ASN A 101 -24.11 1.39 -3.24
N GLU A 102 -23.03 1.81 -2.57
CA GLU A 102 -22.63 3.22 -2.49
C GLU A 102 -22.25 3.77 -3.86
N VAL A 103 -21.45 3.04 -4.64
CA VAL A 103 -21.11 3.39 -6.03
C VAL A 103 -22.35 3.47 -6.89
N LYS A 104 -23.24 2.49 -6.79
CA LYS A 104 -24.48 2.46 -7.56
C LYS A 104 -25.39 3.64 -7.22
N SER A 105 -25.57 3.94 -5.93
CA SER A 105 -26.38 5.09 -5.48
C SER A 105 -25.83 6.41 -6.06
N ALA A 106 -24.50 6.61 -5.99
CA ALA A 106 -23.87 7.80 -6.52
C ALA A 106 -24.01 7.89 -8.07
N ALA A 107 -23.93 6.76 -8.77
CA ALA A 107 -24.15 6.73 -10.22
C ALA A 107 -25.61 7.03 -10.60
N ASP A 108 -26.58 6.49 -9.85
CA ASP A 108 -28.00 6.74 -10.05
C ASP A 108 -28.36 8.20 -9.71
N GLU A 109 -27.80 8.76 -8.64
CA GLU A 109 -27.92 10.19 -8.27
C GLU A 109 -27.39 11.12 -9.37
N LEU A 110 -26.21 10.81 -9.91
CA LEU A 110 -25.61 11.55 -11.02
C LEU A 110 -26.50 11.51 -12.27
N ASP A 111 -27.10 10.35 -12.59
CA ASP A 111 -28.01 10.22 -13.74
C ASP A 111 -29.24 11.11 -13.58
N LEU A 112 -29.84 11.11 -12.39
CA LEU A 112 -30.96 11.99 -12.04
C LEU A 112 -30.57 13.47 -12.08
N ALA A 113 -29.43 13.84 -11.51
CA ALA A 113 -28.92 15.20 -11.55
C ALA A 113 -28.70 15.70 -12.98
N PHE A 114 -28.18 14.81 -13.87
CA PHE A 114 -28.00 15.12 -15.28
C PHE A 114 -29.31 15.30 -16.05
N GLU A 115 -30.36 14.53 -15.72
CA GLU A 115 -31.71 14.73 -16.27
C GLU A 115 -32.33 16.03 -15.81
N TYR A 116 -32.28 16.34 -14.51
CA TYR A 116 -32.77 17.61 -13.96
C TYR A 116 -32.02 18.82 -14.49
N TYR A 117 -30.73 18.69 -14.78
CA TYR A 117 -29.97 19.72 -15.43
C TYR A 117 -30.53 20.06 -16.84
N LYS A 118 -30.92 19.03 -17.62
CA LYS A 118 -31.57 19.26 -18.94
C LYS A 118 -32.89 20.02 -18.85
N GLU A 119 -33.54 19.91 -17.69
CA GLU A 119 -34.79 20.60 -17.38
C GLU A 119 -34.55 21.95 -16.67
N GLU A 120 -33.29 22.40 -16.56
CA GLU A 120 -32.86 23.64 -15.87
C GLU A 120 -33.23 23.69 -14.38
N LEU A 121 -33.38 22.54 -13.70
CA LEU A 121 -33.78 22.43 -12.30
C LEU A 121 -32.55 22.34 -11.35
N VAL A 122 -31.41 21.94 -11.85
CA VAL A 122 -30.15 21.76 -11.08
C VAL A 122 -29.02 22.55 -11.76
N SER A 123 -28.08 23.04 -10.97
CA SER A 123 -26.93 23.80 -11.48
C SER A 123 -25.84 22.89 -12.06
N GLU A 124 -25.04 23.40 -13.00
CA GLU A 124 -23.86 22.70 -13.54
C GLU A 124 -22.86 22.31 -12.44
N GLU A 125 -22.68 23.17 -11.43
CA GLU A 125 -21.76 22.93 -10.32
C GLU A 125 -22.17 21.73 -9.45
N GLU A 126 -23.46 21.48 -9.31
CA GLU A 126 -23.98 20.31 -8.57
C GLU A 126 -23.74 19.01 -9.35
N VAL A 127 -23.99 19.01 -10.65
CA VAL A 127 -23.76 17.85 -11.52
C VAL A 127 -22.26 17.50 -11.59
N ASP A 128 -21.38 18.50 -11.70
CA ASP A 128 -19.93 18.31 -11.69
C ASP A 128 -19.44 17.73 -10.34
N LYS A 129 -20.04 18.17 -9.24
CA LYS A 129 -19.75 17.63 -7.90
C LYS A 129 -20.19 16.16 -7.77
N ASP A 130 -21.38 15.84 -8.23
CA ASP A 130 -21.91 14.46 -8.18
C ASP A 130 -21.08 13.53 -9.08
N TYR A 131 -20.65 14.03 -10.24
CA TYR A 131 -19.73 13.31 -11.11
C TYR A 131 -18.38 13.03 -10.43
N ALA A 132 -17.78 14.05 -9.81
CA ALA A 132 -16.52 13.87 -9.10
C ALA A 132 -16.64 12.87 -7.94
N ASN A 133 -17.78 12.88 -7.23
CA ASN A 133 -18.08 11.94 -6.17
C ASN A 133 -18.23 10.50 -6.71
N ALA A 134 -19.07 10.30 -7.73
CA ALA A 134 -19.29 9.01 -8.35
C ALA A 134 -17.98 8.43 -8.92
N LEU A 135 -17.19 9.26 -9.61
CA LEU A 135 -15.90 8.85 -10.16
C LEU A 135 -14.92 8.42 -9.06
N SER A 136 -14.83 9.17 -7.97
CA SER A 136 -13.97 8.84 -6.82
C SER A 136 -14.36 7.50 -6.20
N LEU A 137 -15.65 7.26 -5.96
CA LEU A 137 -16.15 6.00 -5.38
C LEU A 137 -15.88 4.79 -6.29
N ILE A 138 -16.07 4.95 -7.61
CA ILE A 138 -15.76 3.90 -8.59
C ILE A 138 -14.27 3.59 -8.57
N GLU A 139 -13.42 4.61 -8.66
CA GLU A 139 -11.96 4.42 -8.67
C GLU A 139 -11.46 3.76 -7.39
N ASP A 140 -12.01 4.13 -6.24
CA ASP A 140 -11.65 3.54 -4.96
C ASP A 140 -12.08 2.07 -4.86
N LEU A 141 -13.25 1.71 -5.40
CA LEU A 141 -13.72 0.33 -5.39
C LEU A 141 -12.97 -0.54 -6.42
N GLU A 142 -12.65 0.01 -7.60
CA GLU A 142 -11.79 -0.63 -8.60
C GLU A 142 -10.40 -0.92 -8.01
N LEU A 143 -9.82 0.06 -7.29
CA LEU A 143 -8.53 -0.08 -6.64
C LEU A 143 -8.54 -1.17 -5.56
N LYS A 144 -9.58 -1.20 -4.71
CA LYS A 144 -9.76 -2.26 -3.72
C LYS A 144 -9.89 -3.64 -4.38
N ASN A 145 -10.57 -3.72 -5.53
CA ASN A 145 -10.71 -4.97 -6.26
C ASN A 145 -9.39 -5.50 -6.87
N MET A 146 -8.37 -4.65 -7.02
CA MET A 146 -7.03 -5.07 -7.45
C MET A 146 -6.22 -5.72 -6.32
N LEU A 147 -6.64 -5.54 -5.07
CA LEU A 147 -6.01 -6.10 -3.87
C LEU A 147 -6.68 -7.43 -3.51
N ARG A 148 -6.29 -8.52 -4.19
CA ARG A 148 -6.93 -9.84 -4.08
C ARG A 148 -6.12 -10.87 -3.31
N ASP A 149 -4.84 -10.61 -3.07
CA ASP A 149 -3.99 -11.53 -2.33
C ASP A 149 -4.45 -11.58 -0.86
N GLU A 150 -4.40 -12.76 -0.26
CA GLU A 150 -4.77 -12.96 1.16
C GLU A 150 -4.00 -11.99 2.09
N ALA A 151 -2.75 -11.72 1.75
CA ALA A 151 -1.90 -10.79 2.49
C ALA A 151 -2.33 -9.32 2.31
N ASP A 152 -2.99 -8.96 1.19
CA ASP A 152 -3.35 -7.57 0.91
C ASP A 152 -4.32 -6.97 1.93
N GLY A 153 -5.16 -7.80 2.54
CA GLY A 153 -6.08 -7.41 3.60
C GLY A 153 -5.42 -7.15 4.97
N MET A 154 -4.12 -7.41 5.10
CA MET A 154 -3.40 -7.30 6.37
C MET A 154 -2.92 -5.87 6.64
N ASP A 155 -2.63 -5.62 7.92
CA ASP A 155 -1.89 -4.46 8.36
C ASP A 155 -0.46 -4.48 7.81
N ALA A 156 0.20 -3.33 7.73
CA ALA A 156 1.55 -3.21 7.18
C ALA A 156 2.61 -2.92 8.25
N VAL A 157 3.77 -3.53 8.09
CA VAL A 157 5.00 -3.14 8.78
C VAL A 157 5.93 -2.48 7.77
N LEU A 158 6.19 -1.19 7.94
CA LEU A 158 7.02 -0.40 7.05
C LEU A 158 8.35 -0.07 7.74
N LYS A 159 9.46 -0.53 7.15
CA LYS A 159 10.83 -0.27 7.63
C LYS A 159 11.56 0.63 6.65
N ILE A 160 12.11 1.74 7.14
CA ILE A 160 12.93 2.67 6.35
C ILE A 160 14.35 2.63 6.89
N ASN A 161 15.33 2.46 6.00
CA ASN A 161 16.74 2.56 6.35
C ASN A 161 17.39 3.65 5.49
N SER A 162 18.21 4.48 6.13
CA SER A 162 19.06 5.41 5.40
C SER A 162 20.10 4.65 4.58
N GLY A 163 20.31 5.09 3.33
CA GLY A 163 21.29 4.50 2.43
C GLY A 163 22.62 5.27 2.42
N ALA A 164 23.35 5.13 1.31
CA ALA A 164 24.58 5.90 1.11
C ALA A 164 24.27 7.41 0.98
N GLY A 165 25.00 8.25 1.71
CA GLY A 165 24.88 9.72 1.66
C GLY A 165 25.10 10.43 3.00
N GLY A 166 25.48 9.71 4.04
CA GLY A 166 25.75 10.30 5.37
C GLY A 166 24.52 11.01 5.95
N THR A 167 24.71 12.18 6.57
CA THR A 167 23.64 12.99 7.19
C THR A 167 22.49 13.29 6.23
N GLU A 168 22.76 13.53 4.95
CA GLU A 168 21.74 13.79 3.94
C GLU A 168 20.81 12.59 3.71
N SER A 169 21.33 11.36 3.74
CA SER A 169 20.50 10.15 3.60
C SER A 169 19.68 9.86 4.86
N GLN A 170 20.19 10.24 6.02
CA GLN A 170 19.47 10.13 7.29
C GLN A 170 18.30 11.12 7.36
N ASP A 171 18.50 12.35 6.88
CA ASP A 171 17.43 13.33 6.72
C ASP A 171 16.39 12.88 5.69
N TRP A 172 16.84 12.31 4.57
CA TRP A 172 15.94 11.75 3.56
C TRP A 172 15.06 10.64 4.13
N ALA A 173 15.61 9.72 4.92
CA ALA A 173 14.85 8.68 5.59
C ALA A 173 13.78 9.26 6.53
N GLN A 174 14.10 10.35 7.26
CA GLN A 174 13.14 11.05 8.11
C GLN A 174 12.01 11.72 7.28
N MET A 175 12.35 12.29 6.15
CA MET A 175 11.35 12.88 5.24
C MET A 175 10.38 11.81 4.70
N LEU A 176 10.89 10.63 4.32
CA LEU A 176 10.05 9.50 3.90
C LEU A 176 9.16 9.00 5.04
N MET A 177 9.69 8.87 6.25
CA MET A 177 8.89 8.53 7.42
C MET A 177 7.70 9.47 7.57
N ARG A 178 7.94 10.78 7.54
CA ARG A 178 6.88 11.78 7.63
C ARG A 178 5.87 11.66 6.46
N MET A 179 6.32 11.40 5.25
CA MET A 179 5.47 11.21 4.08
C MET A 179 4.48 10.05 4.29
N TYR A 180 4.97 8.89 4.74
CA TYR A 180 4.12 7.73 4.99
C TYR A 180 3.21 7.91 6.21
N GLN A 181 3.67 8.60 7.25
CA GLN A 181 2.81 8.96 8.39
C GLN A 181 1.63 9.82 7.95
N ARG A 182 1.87 10.86 7.15
CA ARG A 182 0.80 11.73 6.65
C ARG A 182 -0.15 11.02 5.69
N TRP A 183 0.37 10.12 4.87
CA TRP A 183 -0.47 9.26 4.04
C TRP A 183 -1.38 8.39 4.90
N ALA A 184 -0.85 7.74 5.92
CA ALA A 184 -1.61 6.90 6.83
C ALA A 184 -2.65 7.71 7.63
N GLU A 185 -2.31 8.92 8.10
CA GLU A 185 -3.24 9.83 8.76
C GLU A 185 -4.40 10.24 7.85
N ALA A 186 -4.11 10.55 6.58
CA ALA A 186 -5.14 10.89 5.58
C ALA A 186 -6.12 9.74 5.35
N HIS A 187 -5.65 8.49 5.41
CA HIS A 187 -6.46 7.27 5.30
C HIS A 187 -7.06 6.81 6.63
N LYS A 188 -6.88 7.59 7.71
CA LYS A 188 -7.36 7.26 9.07
C LYS A 188 -6.77 5.96 9.63
N TYR A 189 -5.58 5.60 9.17
CA TYR A 189 -4.85 4.45 9.70
C TYR A 189 -4.14 4.82 10.99
N LYS A 190 -4.03 3.85 11.88
CA LYS A 190 -3.27 4.01 13.12
C LYS A 190 -1.81 3.69 12.85
N VAL A 191 -0.91 4.60 13.21
CA VAL A 191 0.54 4.42 13.06
C VAL A 191 1.21 4.28 14.41
N THR A 192 1.94 3.19 14.60
CA THR A 192 2.73 2.93 15.80
C THR A 192 4.20 2.77 15.40
N ILE A 193 5.10 3.51 16.05
CA ILE A 193 6.55 3.40 15.81
C ILE A 193 7.12 2.34 16.75
N SER A 194 7.54 1.20 16.20
CA SER A 194 8.07 0.06 16.96
C SER A 194 9.57 0.16 17.21
N ASN A 195 10.30 0.76 16.26
CA ASN A 195 11.74 1.00 16.40
C ASN A 195 12.08 2.35 15.76
N TYR A 196 12.95 3.09 16.44
CA TYR A 196 13.44 4.40 15.97
C TYR A 196 14.90 4.59 16.38
N GLN A 197 15.76 4.78 15.40
CA GLN A 197 17.17 5.03 15.62
C GLN A 197 17.56 6.39 15.02
N ASP A 198 17.94 7.33 15.88
CA ASP A 198 18.40 8.67 15.48
C ASP A 198 19.61 8.61 14.54
N GLY A 199 19.68 9.59 13.67
CA GLY A 199 20.88 9.87 12.87
C GLY A 199 22.03 10.37 13.73
N ASP A 200 23.22 10.45 13.12
CA ASP A 200 24.42 10.91 13.84
C ASP A 200 24.38 12.42 14.15
N GLU A 201 23.92 13.24 13.22
CA GLU A 201 23.80 14.70 13.34
C GLU A 201 22.38 15.19 13.10
N ALA A 202 21.64 14.53 12.19
CA ALA A 202 20.27 14.85 11.85
C ALA A 202 19.58 13.62 11.22
N GLY A 203 18.25 13.64 11.16
CA GLY A 203 17.48 12.59 10.52
C GLY A 203 17.46 11.27 11.30
N ILE A 204 17.23 10.17 10.62
CA ILE A 204 17.12 8.82 11.19
C ILE A 204 17.98 7.81 10.42
N LYS A 205 18.59 6.86 11.13
CA LYS A 205 19.27 5.72 10.53
C LYS A 205 18.27 4.63 10.11
N THR A 206 17.39 4.30 11.00
CA THR A 206 16.36 3.27 10.79
C THR A 206 15.11 3.64 11.55
N VAL A 207 13.96 3.39 10.95
CA VAL A 207 12.66 3.42 11.61
C VAL A 207 11.83 2.22 11.17
N THR A 208 11.06 1.66 12.10
CA THR A 208 10.03 0.66 11.80
C THR A 208 8.70 1.19 12.31
N MET A 209 7.72 1.25 11.42
CA MET A 209 6.36 1.70 11.71
C MET A 209 5.38 0.57 11.43
N GLU A 210 4.43 0.36 12.33
CA GLU A 210 3.28 -0.49 12.12
C GLU A 210 2.11 0.40 11.70
N ILE A 211 1.49 0.09 10.59
CA ILE A 211 0.36 0.83 10.02
C ILE A 211 -0.84 -0.11 10.04
N GLU A 212 -1.73 0.12 11.00
CA GLU A 212 -2.93 -0.66 11.21
C GLU A 212 -4.09 -0.02 10.44
N GLY A 213 -4.67 -0.76 9.52
CA GLY A 213 -5.81 -0.29 8.73
C GLY A 213 -6.16 -1.24 7.59
N ASP A 214 -7.35 -1.05 7.07
CA ASP A 214 -7.91 -1.90 6.04
C ASP A 214 -7.04 -1.90 4.77
N GLN A 215 -6.55 -3.08 4.37
CA GLN A 215 -5.70 -3.27 3.20
C GLN A 215 -4.39 -2.44 3.21
N ALA A 216 -3.89 -2.05 4.39
CA ALA A 216 -2.70 -1.20 4.50
C ALA A 216 -1.48 -1.83 3.81
N TYR A 217 -1.28 -3.14 3.94
CA TYR A 217 -0.21 -3.84 3.24
C TYR A 217 -0.41 -3.84 1.72
N GLY A 218 -1.63 -4.12 1.26
CA GLY A 218 -1.95 -4.16 -0.16
C GLY A 218 -1.63 -2.85 -0.88
N TYR A 219 -1.98 -1.71 -0.27
CA TYR A 219 -1.63 -0.39 -0.81
C TYR A 219 -0.13 -0.13 -0.79
N LEU A 220 0.56 -0.49 0.30
CA LEU A 220 1.96 -0.14 0.50
C LEU A 220 2.95 -1.14 -0.07
N LYS A 221 2.54 -2.37 -0.45
CA LYS A 221 3.45 -3.40 -0.99
C LYS A 221 4.25 -2.92 -2.20
N GLY A 222 3.66 -2.01 -2.99
CA GLY A 222 4.32 -1.38 -4.12
C GLY A 222 5.42 -0.38 -3.75
N GLU A 223 5.52 0.07 -2.50
CA GLU A 223 6.53 1.02 -2.06
C GLU A 223 7.88 0.35 -1.69
N ASN A 224 7.95 -0.99 -1.78
CA ASN A 224 9.18 -1.73 -1.58
C ASN A 224 10.26 -1.34 -2.59
N GLY A 225 11.41 -0.87 -2.09
CA GLY A 225 12.56 -0.56 -2.93
C GLY A 225 13.36 0.65 -2.48
N VAL A 226 14.16 1.18 -3.43
CA VAL A 226 15.06 2.30 -3.16
C VAL A 226 14.45 3.61 -3.66
N HIS A 227 14.34 4.59 -2.78
CA HIS A 227 13.87 5.93 -3.05
C HIS A 227 15.04 6.89 -3.16
N ARG A 228 15.15 7.59 -4.29
CA ARG A 228 16.24 8.52 -4.59
C ARG A 228 15.80 9.96 -4.42
N LEU A 229 16.51 10.71 -3.57
CA LEU A 229 16.38 12.15 -3.45
C LEU A 229 17.48 12.86 -4.26
N VAL A 230 17.10 13.92 -4.96
CA VAL A 230 18.03 14.88 -5.59
C VAL A 230 17.59 16.28 -5.20
N ARG A 231 18.43 16.98 -4.44
CA ARG A 231 18.19 18.37 -4.02
C ARG A 231 19.49 19.12 -3.72
N VAL A 232 19.41 20.43 -3.61
CA VAL A 232 20.48 21.24 -2.97
C VAL A 232 20.53 20.89 -1.49
N SER A 233 21.66 20.39 -1.00
CA SER A 233 21.78 19.92 0.36
C SER A 233 21.81 21.08 1.37
N PRO A 234 20.95 21.06 2.42
CA PRO A 234 21.01 22.02 3.50
C PRO A 234 22.24 21.82 4.42
N TYR A 235 22.87 20.65 4.35
CA TYR A 235 24.04 20.28 5.17
C TYR A 235 25.38 20.60 4.47
N ASN A 236 25.34 21.03 3.20
CA ASN A 236 26.52 21.40 2.44
C ASN A 236 26.68 22.92 2.38
N ALA A 237 27.70 23.44 3.04
CA ALA A 237 27.99 24.89 3.08
C ALA A 237 28.19 25.54 1.69
N GLN A 238 28.53 24.73 0.67
CA GLN A 238 28.70 25.20 -0.72
C GLN A 238 27.41 25.14 -1.53
N GLY A 239 26.29 24.71 -0.95
CA GLY A 239 25.01 24.58 -1.66
C GLY A 239 25.05 23.61 -2.85
N LYS A 240 25.84 22.56 -2.78
CA LYS A 240 25.95 21.58 -3.86
C LYS A 240 24.67 20.72 -3.95
N ARG A 241 24.30 20.42 -5.19
CA ARG A 241 23.27 19.43 -5.49
C ARG A 241 23.79 18.05 -5.12
N MET A 242 23.07 17.36 -4.23
CA MET A 242 23.43 16.04 -3.73
C MET A 242 22.37 15.01 -4.13
N THR A 243 22.80 13.77 -4.18
CA THR A 243 21.91 12.61 -4.40
C THR A 243 22.02 11.69 -3.21
N SER A 244 20.88 11.35 -2.61
CA SER A 244 20.79 10.48 -1.44
C SER A 244 19.79 9.38 -1.67
N PHE A 245 20.00 8.25 -1.01
CA PHE A 245 19.18 7.07 -1.15
C PHE A 245 18.67 6.63 0.23
N ALA A 246 17.45 6.12 0.25
CA ALA A 246 16.88 5.41 1.38
C ALA A 246 16.12 4.21 0.86
N SER A 247 16.14 3.11 1.60
CA SER A 247 15.39 1.91 1.27
C SER A 247 14.14 1.82 2.13
N VAL A 248 13.04 1.45 1.50
CA VAL A 248 11.75 1.18 2.14
C VAL A 248 11.44 -0.31 1.96
N PHE A 249 11.07 -0.97 3.04
CA PHE A 249 10.61 -2.34 3.05
C PHE A 249 9.24 -2.40 3.71
N VAL A 250 8.29 -3.01 3.02
CA VAL A 250 6.93 -3.22 3.52
C VAL A 250 6.67 -4.71 3.61
N THR A 251 6.21 -5.16 4.76
CA THR A 251 5.83 -6.55 5.02
C THR A 251 4.45 -6.58 5.66
N PRO A 252 3.66 -7.64 5.47
CA PRO A 252 2.39 -7.77 6.17
C PRO A 252 2.61 -7.97 7.67
N LEU A 253 1.74 -7.39 8.48
CA LEU A 253 1.65 -7.68 9.89
C LEU A 253 0.81 -8.94 10.07
N VAL A 254 1.46 -10.03 10.43
CA VAL A 254 0.78 -11.32 10.56
C VAL A 254 -0.03 -11.35 11.85
N ASP A 255 -1.32 -11.64 11.72
CA ASP A 255 -2.20 -11.98 12.83
C ASP A 255 -1.86 -13.37 13.39
N ASP A 256 -2.25 -13.66 14.62
CA ASP A 256 -2.06 -14.95 15.29
C ASP A 256 -2.75 -16.14 14.58
N SER A 257 -3.51 -15.87 13.49
CA SER A 257 -4.24 -16.88 12.71
C SER A 257 -3.36 -17.73 11.77
N ILE A 258 -2.14 -17.27 11.43
CA ILE A 258 -1.21 -18.07 10.62
C ILE A 258 -0.25 -18.77 11.56
N GLU A 259 -0.32 -20.11 11.63
CA GLU A 259 0.55 -20.94 12.46
C GLU A 259 2.00 -20.91 11.96
N ILE A 260 2.70 -19.82 12.22
CA ILE A 260 4.14 -19.81 12.10
C ILE A 260 4.71 -20.35 13.40
N THR A 261 5.26 -21.56 13.35
CA THR A 261 5.92 -22.18 14.48
C THR A 261 7.28 -21.52 14.69
N ILE A 262 7.39 -20.69 15.73
CA ILE A 262 8.67 -20.11 16.15
C ILE A 262 9.32 -21.06 17.14
N ASP A 263 10.47 -21.61 16.77
CA ASP A 263 11.27 -22.45 17.67
C ASP A 263 11.92 -21.59 18.76
N LYS A 264 11.40 -21.70 19.99
CA LYS A 264 11.89 -20.94 21.14
C LYS A 264 13.33 -21.27 21.51
N SER A 265 13.87 -22.41 21.12
CA SER A 265 15.26 -22.78 21.38
C SER A 265 16.26 -21.97 20.56
N LYS A 266 15.82 -21.44 19.41
CA LYS A 266 16.61 -20.61 18.48
C LYS A 266 16.49 -19.11 18.75
N LEU A 267 15.76 -18.73 19.82
CA LEU A 267 15.60 -17.35 20.25
C LEU A 267 16.63 -16.98 21.30
N SER A 268 17.34 -15.89 21.09
CA SER A 268 18.13 -15.25 22.13
C SER A 268 17.67 -13.79 22.33
N TRP A 269 17.74 -13.36 23.59
CA TRP A 269 17.25 -12.07 24.02
C TRP A 269 18.35 -11.27 24.68
N ASP A 270 18.60 -10.07 24.17
CA ASP A 270 19.43 -9.09 24.81
C ASP A 270 18.56 -7.90 25.25
N THR A 271 18.88 -7.32 26.40
CA THR A 271 18.27 -6.08 26.84
C THR A 271 19.28 -4.97 26.75
N PHE A 272 18.82 -3.81 26.32
CA PHE A 272 19.68 -2.63 26.22
C PHE A 272 18.95 -1.37 26.67
N ARG A 273 19.71 -0.34 26.93
CA ARG A 273 19.15 0.96 27.30
C ARG A 273 18.71 1.68 26.04
N SER A 274 17.42 2.04 25.97
CA SER A 274 16.92 2.85 24.87
C SER A 274 17.62 4.22 24.87
N SER A 275 18.26 4.57 23.78
CA SER A 275 18.86 5.91 23.58
C SER A 275 17.75 6.85 23.06
N GLY A 276 17.39 7.88 23.83
CA GLY A 276 16.41 8.89 23.42
C GLY A 276 16.39 10.07 24.39
N ALA A 277 15.87 11.21 23.96
CA ALA A 277 15.63 12.39 24.76
C ALA A 277 14.57 12.11 25.83
N GLY A 278 14.98 11.64 27.00
CA GLY A 278 14.10 11.32 28.13
C GLY A 278 14.83 11.49 29.45
N GLY A 279 14.10 11.85 30.51
CA GLY A 279 14.64 12.18 31.82
C GLY A 279 15.46 11.04 32.48
N GLN A 280 16.02 11.30 33.67
CA GLN A 280 16.98 10.46 34.39
C GLN A 280 16.67 8.94 34.49
N ASN A 281 15.41 8.51 34.30
CA ASN A 281 15.00 7.11 34.36
C ASN A 281 15.29 6.34 33.05
N VAL A 282 15.32 7.00 31.88
CA VAL A 282 15.61 6.37 30.59
C VAL A 282 17.05 5.81 30.53
N ASN A 283 17.97 6.47 31.24
CA ASN A 283 19.37 6.07 31.30
C ASN A 283 19.68 5.00 32.36
N LYS A 284 18.68 4.61 33.19
CA LYS A 284 18.89 3.67 34.28
C LYS A 284 18.21 2.31 34.07
N VAL A 285 17.19 2.24 33.22
CA VAL A 285 16.40 1.02 33.04
C VAL A 285 16.59 0.50 31.63
N GLU A 286 16.93 -0.79 31.52
CA GLU A 286 17.05 -1.47 30.22
C GLU A 286 15.67 -1.93 29.74
N THR A 287 14.94 -1.03 29.10
CA THR A 287 13.61 -1.31 28.55
C THR A 287 13.65 -1.78 27.09
N GLY A 288 14.70 -1.39 26.35
CA GLY A 288 14.92 -1.83 24.98
C GLY A 288 15.21 -3.34 24.93
N VAL A 289 14.62 -4.01 23.97
CA VAL A 289 14.76 -5.44 23.76
C VAL A 289 15.31 -5.71 22.36
N ARG A 290 16.33 -6.55 22.30
CA ARG A 290 16.90 -7.05 21.07
C ARG A 290 16.63 -8.56 21.00
N LEU A 291 15.87 -8.96 20.00
CA LEU A 291 15.58 -10.35 19.67
C LEU A 291 16.55 -10.80 18.58
N ARG A 292 17.22 -11.91 18.78
CA ARG A 292 17.99 -12.61 17.75
C ARG A 292 17.35 -13.97 17.52
N TYR A 293 17.05 -14.26 16.27
CA TYR A 293 16.50 -15.54 15.87
C TYR A 293 17.39 -16.19 14.82
N GLN A 294 17.86 -17.41 15.10
CA GLN A 294 18.61 -18.21 14.14
C GLN A 294 17.62 -18.89 13.21
N TYR A 295 17.37 -18.24 12.07
CA TYR A 295 16.54 -18.81 11.02
C TYR A 295 17.36 -19.81 10.22
N VAL A 296 16.81 -21.00 10.04
CA VAL A 296 17.36 -22.02 9.15
C VAL A 296 16.35 -22.21 8.04
N ASP A 297 16.73 -21.94 6.82
CA ASP A 297 15.87 -22.19 5.67
C ASP A 297 15.62 -23.70 5.55
N PRO A 298 14.34 -24.15 5.56
CA PRO A 298 14.03 -25.57 5.55
C PRO A 298 14.46 -26.30 4.27
N ASP A 299 14.67 -25.58 3.15
CA ASP A 299 15.02 -26.20 1.86
C ASP A 299 16.51 -26.10 1.56
N THR A 300 17.15 -24.97 1.85
CA THR A 300 18.57 -24.77 1.57
C THR A 300 19.46 -25.15 2.74
N GLY A 301 18.91 -25.18 3.96
CA GLY A 301 19.70 -25.38 5.18
C GLY A 301 20.60 -24.19 5.53
N GLU A 302 20.46 -23.07 4.82
CA GLU A 302 21.23 -21.86 5.12
C GLU A 302 20.78 -21.25 6.44
N GLU A 303 21.77 -20.88 7.27
CA GLU A 303 21.54 -20.25 8.56
C GLU A 303 21.68 -18.74 8.43
N GLU A 304 20.68 -17.98 8.90
CA GLU A 304 20.69 -16.52 8.91
C GLU A 304 20.24 -16.01 10.28
N GLU A 305 20.92 -15.01 10.81
CA GLU A 305 20.51 -14.33 12.04
C GLU A 305 19.54 -13.18 11.74
N ILE A 306 18.31 -13.30 12.22
CA ILE A 306 17.32 -12.21 12.17
C ILE A 306 17.43 -11.41 13.46
N LEU A 307 17.77 -10.11 13.32
CA LEU A 307 17.89 -9.18 14.43
C LEU A 307 16.71 -8.21 14.46
N ILE A 308 15.97 -8.19 15.56
CA ILE A 308 14.85 -7.27 15.78
C ILE A 308 15.08 -6.50 17.07
N GLU A 309 15.02 -5.16 16.96
CA GLU A 309 15.10 -4.27 18.11
C GLU A 309 13.76 -3.59 18.33
N ASN A 310 13.29 -3.55 19.58
CA ASN A 310 12.08 -2.85 19.96
C ASN A 310 12.30 -2.00 21.21
N THR A 311 11.90 -0.73 21.12
CA THR A 311 12.04 0.27 22.20
C THR A 311 10.76 1.09 22.40
N GLU A 312 9.66 0.62 21.83
CA GLU A 312 8.38 1.34 21.72
C GLU A 312 7.79 1.72 23.09
N THR A 313 7.83 0.76 24.02
CA THR A 313 7.20 0.98 25.32
C THR A 313 8.22 1.08 26.45
N ARG A 314 7.77 1.61 27.60
CA ARG A 314 8.58 1.66 28.82
C ARG A 314 8.60 0.33 29.59
N LYS A 315 7.86 -0.67 29.11
CA LYS A 315 7.78 -1.98 29.72
C LYS A 315 8.51 -3.01 28.85
N GLN A 316 9.52 -3.62 29.42
CA GLN A 316 10.32 -4.64 28.73
C GLN A 316 9.49 -5.80 28.20
N GLN A 317 8.44 -6.22 28.94
CA GLN A 317 7.58 -7.33 28.55
C GLN A 317 6.80 -7.00 27.25
N GLU A 318 6.20 -5.83 27.18
CA GLU A 318 5.48 -5.37 25.97
C GLU A 318 6.42 -5.28 24.77
N ASN A 319 7.65 -4.79 24.96
CA ASN A 319 8.65 -4.73 23.90
C ASN A 319 9.05 -6.13 23.42
N ARG A 320 9.07 -7.14 24.30
CA ARG A 320 9.30 -8.54 23.91
C ARG A 320 8.16 -9.10 23.06
N GLU A 321 6.92 -8.84 23.44
CA GLU A 321 5.74 -9.28 22.69
C GLU A 321 5.69 -8.64 21.30
N ASN A 322 5.97 -7.33 21.23
CA ASN A 322 6.07 -6.62 19.96
C ASN A 322 7.21 -7.16 19.07
N ALA A 323 8.38 -7.44 19.64
CA ALA A 323 9.49 -8.03 18.90
C ALA A 323 9.15 -9.42 18.35
N LEU A 324 8.40 -10.25 19.08
CA LEU A 324 7.91 -11.54 18.59
C LEU A 324 6.90 -11.37 17.45
N ARG A 325 6.01 -10.38 17.55
CA ARG A 325 5.05 -10.06 16.48
C ARG A 325 5.78 -9.66 15.21
N LEU A 326 6.79 -8.80 15.32
CA LEU A 326 7.63 -8.41 14.18
C LEU A 326 8.42 -9.58 13.57
N LEU A 327 8.91 -10.51 14.42
CA LEU A 327 9.55 -11.73 13.93
C LEU A 327 8.58 -12.59 13.11
N ARG A 328 7.36 -12.78 13.60
CA ARG A 328 6.33 -13.52 12.88
C ARG A 328 6.05 -12.90 11.52
N SER A 329 5.91 -11.57 11.44
CA SER A 329 5.72 -10.85 10.18
C SER A 329 6.86 -11.09 9.19
N GLN A 330 8.12 -11.02 9.66
CA GLN A 330 9.27 -11.27 8.78
C GLN A 330 9.34 -12.73 8.28
N LEU A 331 9.01 -13.68 9.15
CA LEU A 331 8.97 -15.10 8.76
C LEU A 331 7.85 -15.39 7.77
N TYR A 332 6.69 -14.75 7.94
CA TYR A 332 5.58 -14.84 6.99
C TYR A 332 5.95 -14.31 5.60
N ASP A 333 6.57 -13.11 5.55
CA ASP A 333 7.00 -12.53 4.28
C ASP A 333 7.99 -13.45 3.55
N ARG A 334 8.90 -14.10 4.29
CA ARG A 334 9.81 -15.09 3.73
C ARG A 334 9.09 -16.32 3.18
N ALA A 335 8.13 -16.84 3.95
CA ALA A 335 7.32 -17.98 3.52
C ALA A 335 6.47 -17.64 2.28
N LEU A 336 5.89 -16.44 2.25
CA LEU A 336 5.12 -15.93 1.12
C LEU A 336 5.99 -15.76 -0.14
N LYS A 337 7.16 -15.12 0.00
CA LYS A 337 8.12 -14.98 -1.12
C LYS A 337 8.54 -16.32 -1.68
N LYS A 338 8.81 -17.29 -0.80
CA LYS A 338 9.19 -18.64 -1.20
C LYS A 338 8.07 -19.32 -1.99
N ARG A 339 6.82 -19.21 -1.53
CA ARG A 339 5.65 -19.73 -2.22
C ARG A 339 5.45 -19.06 -3.60
N MET A 340 5.65 -17.74 -3.67
CA MET A 340 5.62 -16.99 -4.93
C MET A 340 6.79 -17.36 -5.86
N GLU A 341 7.99 -17.58 -5.32
CA GLU A 341 9.14 -18.04 -6.11
C GLU A 341 8.95 -19.47 -6.63
N GLU A 342 8.32 -20.34 -5.87
CA GLU A 342 7.94 -21.68 -6.31
C GLU A 342 6.89 -21.63 -7.41
N GLN A 343 5.87 -20.80 -7.27
CA GLN A 343 4.89 -20.53 -8.33
C GLN A 343 5.55 -19.90 -9.56
N ALA A 344 6.42 -18.91 -9.35
CA ALA A 344 7.17 -18.26 -10.43
C ALA A 344 8.19 -19.20 -11.10
N LYS A 345 8.78 -20.19 -10.39
CA LYS A 345 9.60 -21.24 -10.99
C LYS A 345 8.78 -22.20 -11.85
N VAL A 346 7.54 -22.43 -11.48
CA VAL A 346 6.59 -23.20 -12.32
C VAL A 346 6.17 -22.41 -13.56
N GLU A 347 6.04 -21.08 -13.46
CA GLU A 347 5.61 -20.19 -14.57
C GLU A 347 6.77 -19.62 -15.40
N ALA A 348 7.94 -19.47 -14.84
CA ALA A 348 9.00 -18.70 -15.47
C ALA A 348 10.32 -19.45 -15.54
N GLY A 349 10.53 -20.13 -16.60
CA GLY A 349 11.84 -20.08 -17.25
C GLY A 349 12.27 -18.65 -17.64
N LYS A 350 11.75 -17.56 -17.02
CA LYS A 350 12.02 -16.16 -17.44
C LYS A 350 12.07 -15.16 -16.28
N LYS A 351 13.29 -14.60 -16.12
CA LYS A 351 13.74 -13.34 -15.52
C LYS A 351 13.92 -13.27 -13.99
N LYS A 352 15.21 -13.23 -13.61
CA LYS A 352 15.74 -12.75 -12.33
C LYS A 352 15.38 -11.29 -12.12
N ILE A 353 14.84 -10.96 -10.95
CA ILE A 353 14.69 -9.59 -10.47
C ILE A 353 16.01 -9.21 -9.78
N GLU A 354 16.72 -8.22 -10.34
CA GLU A 354 17.95 -7.69 -9.77
C GLU A 354 17.65 -6.74 -8.61
N TRP A 355 18.24 -7.01 -7.46
CA TRP A 355 18.32 -6.11 -6.32
C TRP A 355 19.13 -4.87 -6.70
N GLY A 356 18.50 -3.66 -6.68
CA GLY A 356 19.21 -2.41 -6.89
C GLY A 356 18.51 -1.39 -7.77
N SER A 357 17.36 -1.68 -8.36
CA SER A 357 16.62 -0.70 -9.15
C SER A 357 15.92 0.32 -8.27
N GLN A 358 16.19 1.60 -8.51
CA GLN A 358 15.45 2.69 -7.91
C GLN A 358 14.00 2.61 -8.38
N ILE A 359 13.06 2.57 -7.44
CA ILE A 359 11.63 2.58 -7.78
C ILE A 359 11.13 3.98 -8.08
N ARG A 360 11.59 4.99 -7.29
CA ARG A 360 11.11 6.36 -7.44
C ARG A 360 12.22 7.40 -7.20
N SER A 361 12.22 8.46 -8.02
CA SER A 361 13.14 9.59 -7.88
C SER A 361 12.38 10.87 -7.55
N TYR A 362 12.86 11.57 -6.54
CA TYR A 362 12.33 12.84 -6.04
C TYR A 362 13.36 13.94 -6.34
N VAL A 363 13.07 14.80 -7.30
CA VAL A 363 13.96 15.88 -7.75
C VAL A 363 13.33 17.20 -7.37
N PHE A 364 13.80 17.80 -6.28
CA PHE A 364 13.19 18.99 -5.69
C PHE A 364 13.43 20.23 -6.55
N ASP A 365 14.63 20.37 -7.08
CA ASP A 365 15.02 21.52 -7.90
C ASP A 365 14.19 21.61 -9.19
N ASP A 366 13.94 20.46 -9.82
CA ASP A 366 13.16 20.36 -11.07
C ASP A 366 11.65 20.20 -10.79
N ARG A 367 11.22 20.24 -9.52
CA ARG A 367 9.85 19.97 -9.08
C ARG A 367 9.25 18.75 -9.75
N ARG A 368 9.91 17.60 -9.59
CA ARG A 368 9.48 16.35 -10.22
C ARG A 368 9.65 15.16 -9.32
N VAL A 369 8.58 14.39 -9.17
CA VAL A 369 8.62 13.02 -8.61
C VAL A 369 8.24 12.05 -9.72
N LYS A 370 9.07 11.03 -9.96
CA LYS A 370 8.85 10.03 -11.02
C LYS A 370 9.05 8.63 -10.48
N ASP A 371 8.07 7.75 -10.69
CA ASP A 371 8.21 6.32 -10.52
C ASP A 371 8.77 5.70 -11.82
N HIS A 372 9.83 4.90 -11.69
CA HIS A 372 10.53 4.33 -12.84
C HIS A 372 9.86 3.07 -13.39
N ARG A 373 9.01 2.42 -12.59
CA ARG A 373 8.31 1.19 -12.96
C ARG A 373 7.09 1.48 -13.84
N THR A 374 6.30 2.46 -13.42
CA THR A 374 5.05 2.86 -14.09
C THR A 374 5.23 4.03 -15.06
N ASN A 375 6.36 4.75 -14.97
CA ASN A 375 6.59 6.04 -15.61
C ASN A 375 5.63 7.16 -15.20
N TYR A 376 4.80 6.93 -14.16
CA TYR A 376 3.98 8.00 -13.61
C TYR A 376 4.87 9.08 -12.99
N GLN A 377 4.52 10.35 -13.21
CA GLN A 377 5.25 11.48 -12.67
C GLN A 377 4.32 12.64 -12.34
N THR A 378 4.68 13.41 -11.33
CA THR A 378 3.99 14.65 -10.93
C THR A 378 4.97 15.77 -10.65
N SER A 379 4.51 17.02 -10.81
CA SER A 379 5.25 18.23 -10.43
C SER A 379 4.94 18.69 -8.99
N ASP A 380 3.91 18.12 -8.35
CA ASP A 380 3.53 18.44 -6.96
C ASP A 380 4.41 17.68 -5.95
N VAL A 381 5.68 18.06 -5.88
CA VAL A 381 6.64 17.47 -4.92
C VAL A 381 6.18 17.68 -3.48
N THR A 382 5.63 18.86 -3.18
CA THR A 382 5.17 19.21 -1.83
C THR A 382 4.00 18.33 -1.40
N GLY A 383 3.00 18.16 -2.27
CA GLY A 383 1.86 17.28 -2.00
C GLY A 383 2.31 15.83 -1.78
N VAL A 384 3.23 15.32 -2.61
CA VAL A 384 3.81 13.98 -2.41
C VAL A 384 4.48 13.85 -1.05
N MET A 385 5.33 14.83 -0.66
CA MET A 385 5.99 14.81 0.66
C MET A 385 5.01 15.02 1.83
N ASP A 386 3.83 15.53 1.56
CA ASP A 386 2.72 15.66 2.51
C ASP A 386 1.76 14.45 2.48
N GLY A 387 2.14 13.36 1.80
CA GLY A 387 1.45 12.07 1.83
C GLY A 387 0.53 11.80 0.63
N LYS A 388 0.46 12.66 -0.39
CA LYS A 388 -0.33 12.40 -1.60
C LYS A 388 0.41 11.43 -2.54
N ILE A 389 0.42 10.16 -2.20
CA ILE A 389 1.10 9.11 -2.98
C ILE A 389 0.12 8.14 -3.66
N ASP A 390 -1.19 8.33 -3.51
CA ASP A 390 -2.23 7.43 -4.02
C ASP A 390 -2.13 7.22 -5.53
N ASP A 391 -1.85 8.26 -6.31
CA ASP A 391 -1.68 8.14 -7.74
C ASP A 391 -0.50 7.23 -8.14
N PHE A 392 0.57 7.22 -7.35
CA PHE A 392 1.70 6.30 -7.56
C PHE A 392 1.30 4.86 -7.22
N ILE A 393 0.55 4.68 -6.13
CA ILE A 393 0.03 3.39 -5.71
C ILE A 393 -0.93 2.85 -6.77
N LYS A 394 -1.91 3.66 -7.23
CA LYS A 394 -2.83 3.32 -8.30
C LYS A 394 -2.08 2.92 -9.58
N ALA A 395 -1.12 3.75 -10.01
CA ALA A 395 -0.34 3.47 -11.21
C ALA A 395 0.46 2.16 -11.10
N TYR A 396 0.97 1.83 -9.91
CA TYR A 396 1.70 0.59 -9.68
C TYR A 396 0.77 -0.63 -9.74
N LEU A 397 -0.37 -0.59 -9.08
CA LEU A 397 -1.35 -1.67 -9.05
C LEU A 397 -1.90 -1.93 -10.47
N MET A 398 -2.19 -0.86 -11.23
CA MET A 398 -2.65 -0.97 -12.62
C MET A 398 -1.58 -1.50 -13.59
N ALA A 399 -0.30 -1.29 -13.30
CA ALA A 399 0.80 -1.73 -14.16
C ALA A 399 1.21 -3.20 -13.91
N ASN A 400 0.71 -3.82 -12.86
CA ASN A 400 1.03 -5.19 -12.45
C ASN A 400 -0.08 -6.15 -12.88
N PRO A 401 -0.04 -6.73 -14.11
CA PRO A 401 -1.11 -7.55 -14.66
C PRO A 401 -1.20 -8.96 -14.05
N GLU A 402 -0.37 -9.30 -13.06
CA GLU A 402 -0.43 -10.61 -12.39
C GLU A 402 -1.73 -10.81 -11.60
N ALA A 403 -2.50 -9.73 -11.38
CA ALA A 403 -3.85 -9.81 -10.82
C ALA A 403 -4.94 -10.28 -11.81
N GLU A 404 -4.64 -10.36 -13.12
CA GLU A 404 -5.63 -10.76 -14.13
C GLU A 404 -5.68 -12.27 -14.43
N ASN A 405 -4.73 -13.08 -13.92
CA ASN A 405 -4.62 -14.51 -14.25
C ASN A 405 -4.65 -15.45 -13.02
N ALA A 406 -5.24 -15.02 -11.91
CA ALA A 406 -5.49 -15.89 -10.75
C ALA A 406 -6.96 -16.26 -10.64
#